data_f64236e03d7cff8247ea577f25ea8b9d
#
_entry.id   f64236e03d7cff8247ea577f25ea8b9d
#
_cell.length_a   1.000
_cell.length_b   1.000
_cell.length_c   1.000
_cell.angle_alpha   90.00
_cell.angle_beta   90.00
_cell.angle_gamma   90.00
#
_symmetry.space_group_name_H-M   'P 1'
#
loop_
_entity.id
_entity.type
_entity.pdbx_description
1 polymer ?
#
loop_
_entity_poly.entity_id
_entity_poly.type
_entity_poly.pdbx_seq_one_letter_code
_entity_poly.pdbx_strand_id
1 'polypeptide(L)'
;VSNYFQPSIVPEEESKLVERAQHGDRDAFGSLVEPWRKPLFGYIYRMVTLRQDAEDLLQDVLVRVLENIREYRGEARFKSWLFGIATHACLDHLRTRKRWRVEAQRIGEQETTEHPEQLAGLRELMSEASFVYEIREHIAFCFSCIARSLSPEEQAAVMLKEVLEFTSEEAAAILRVSEPVFRHRLSDARSKMTVAFDGLCALINKTGVCYQCAGLREIAGEKNRGENLVQIEVAPGIAINPESLFDARAAIVRNANLESGSTRAMHDIFYQNLARREESRS
;
A
#
# COMPACT_ATOMS: atom_id res chain seq x y z
N VAL A 1 -11.53 -4.51 15.10
CA VAL A 1 -10.51 -3.63 14.51
C VAL A 1 -11.12 -3.01 13.27
N SER A 2 -11.27 -1.68 13.24
CA SER A 2 -11.83 -0.96 12.10
C SER A 2 -10.90 -1.11 10.90
N ASN A 3 -11.43 -1.55 9.76
CA ASN A 3 -10.66 -1.63 8.51
C ASN A 3 -10.37 -0.19 8.04
N TYR A 4 -9.10 0.14 7.89
CA TYR A 4 -8.62 1.47 7.47
C TYR A 4 -9.26 1.94 6.13
N PHE A 5 -9.63 1.02 5.25
CA PHE A 5 -10.16 1.30 3.92
C PHE A 5 -11.70 1.29 3.83
N GLN A 6 -12.39 1.19 4.96
CA GLN A 6 -13.86 1.15 4.98
C GLN A 6 -14.42 2.19 5.95
N PRO A 7 -14.57 3.45 5.52
CA PRO A 7 -15.24 4.46 6.33
C PRO A 7 -16.72 4.09 6.51
N SER A 8 -17.25 4.41 7.68
CA SER A 8 -18.65 4.16 8.02
C SER A 8 -19.51 5.32 7.48
N ILE A 9 -20.00 5.19 6.25
CA ILE A 9 -21.05 6.08 5.72
C ILE A 9 -22.32 5.26 5.62
N VAL A 10 -23.44 5.82 6.09
CA VAL A 10 -24.76 5.19 5.92
C VAL A 10 -25.16 5.29 4.45
N PRO A 11 -25.55 4.18 3.78
CA PRO A 11 -25.85 4.21 2.34
C PRO A 11 -26.89 5.24 1.91
N GLU A 12 -27.90 5.49 2.75
CA GLU A 12 -28.93 6.50 2.48
C GLU A 12 -28.38 7.92 2.51
N GLU A 13 -27.44 8.20 3.40
CA GLU A 13 -26.74 9.48 3.49
C GLU A 13 -25.80 9.67 2.30
N GLU A 14 -25.05 8.65 1.92
CA GLU A 14 -24.19 8.65 0.74
C GLU A 14 -24.99 9.00 -0.52
N SER A 15 -26.15 8.36 -0.73
CA SER A 15 -27.00 8.61 -1.89
C SER A 15 -27.51 10.06 -1.96
N LYS A 16 -27.90 10.64 -0.82
CA LYS A 16 -28.32 12.06 -0.74
C LYS A 16 -27.16 13.03 -1.02
N LEU A 17 -25.97 12.72 -0.51
CA LEU A 17 -24.78 13.54 -0.76
C LEU A 17 -24.38 13.47 -2.24
N VAL A 18 -24.46 12.31 -2.86
CA VAL A 18 -24.21 12.14 -4.30
C VAL A 18 -25.18 13.01 -5.11
N GLU A 19 -26.47 12.91 -4.88
CA GLU A 19 -27.48 13.69 -5.59
C GLU A 19 -27.24 15.20 -5.47
N ARG A 20 -26.98 15.70 -4.27
CA ARG A 20 -26.66 17.11 -4.04
C ARG A 20 -25.38 17.55 -4.75
N ALA A 21 -24.31 16.73 -4.67
CA ALA A 21 -23.05 16.99 -5.33
C ALA A 21 -23.20 17.04 -6.86
N GLN A 22 -24.02 16.18 -7.45
CA GLN A 22 -24.35 16.20 -8.88
C GLN A 22 -25.05 17.49 -9.31
N HIS A 23 -25.81 18.11 -8.43
CA HIS A 23 -26.43 19.41 -8.66
C HIS A 23 -25.50 20.60 -8.36
N GLY A 24 -24.23 20.34 -8.05
CA GLY A 24 -23.21 21.37 -7.86
C GLY A 24 -23.04 21.88 -6.43
N ASP A 25 -23.64 21.21 -5.45
CA ASP A 25 -23.45 21.50 -4.03
C ASP A 25 -22.05 21.08 -3.59
N ARG A 26 -21.15 22.07 -3.39
CA ARG A 26 -19.75 21.86 -3.01
C ARG A 26 -19.60 21.32 -1.59
N ASP A 27 -20.48 21.70 -0.68
CA ASP A 27 -20.45 21.24 0.71
C ASP A 27 -20.86 19.75 0.79
N ALA A 28 -21.87 19.37 0.00
CA ALA A 28 -22.24 17.98 -0.14
C ALA A 28 -21.14 17.14 -0.76
N PHE A 29 -20.45 17.66 -1.78
CA PHE A 29 -19.28 17.00 -2.37
C PHE A 29 -18.17 16.84 -1.34
N GLY A 30 -17.81 17.88 -0.58
CA GLY A 30 -16.83 17.80 0.50
C GLY A 30 -17.19 16.73 1.52
N SER A 31 -18.45 16.72 1.99
CA SER A 31 -18.94 15.73 2.95
C SER A 31 -18.93 14.29 2.39
N LEU A 32 -19.19 14.12 1.10
CA LEU A 32 -19.17 12.82 0.41
C LEU A 32 -17.77 12.23 0.32
N VAL A 33 -16.75 13.04 0.03
CA VAL A 33 -15.38 12.56 -0.23
C VAL A 33 -14.49 12.54 1.00
N GLU A 34 -14.80 13.34 2.03
CA GLU A 34 -13.95 13.47 3.23
C GLU A 34 -13.67 12.13 3.92
N PRO A 35 -14.66 11.24 4.14
CA PRO A 35 -14.41 9.92 4.73
C PRO A 35 -13.47 9.03 3.89
N TRP A 36 -13.40 9.30 2.58
CA TRP A 36 -12.58 8.53 1.64
C TRP A 36 -11.17 9.07 1.43
N ARG A 37 -10.86 10.30 1.88
CA ARG A 37 -9.54 10.91 1.66
C ARG A 37 -8.40 10.06 2.20
N LYS A 38 -8.52 9.61 3.45
CA LYS A 38 -7.52 8.75 4.09
C LYS A 38 -7.39 7.39 3.41
N PRO A 39 -8.48 6.64 3.18
CA PRO A 39 -8.45 5.40 2.41
C PRO A 39 -7.85 5.55 1.02
N LEU A 40 -8.20 6.60 0.28
CA LEU A 40 -7.65 6.90 -1.04
C LEU A 40 -6.15 7.17 -0.98
N PHE A 41 -5.73 8.07 -0.07
CA PHE A 41 -4.30 8.33 0.13
C PHE A 41 -3.54 7.04 0.43
N GLY A 42 -4.04 6.23 1.38
CA GLY A 42 -3.43 4.97 1.74
C GLY A 42 -3.31 3.98 0.59
N TYR A 43 -4.32 3.93 -0.28
CA TYR A 43 -4.29 3.12 -1.50
C TYR A 43 -3.26 3.66 -2.51
N ILE A 44 -3.34 4.95 -2.84
CA ILE A 44 -2.45 5.60 -3.81
C ILE A 44 -1.00 5.48 -3.33
N TYR A 45 -0.73 5.77 -2.07
CA TYR A 45 0.62 5.66 -1.50
C TYR A 45 1.18 4.22 -1.60
N ARG A 46 0.36 3.19 -1.35
CA ARG A 46 0.79 1.79 -1.55
C ARG A 46 1.04 1.44 -3.01
N MET A 47 0.35 2.11 -3.93
CA MET A 47 0.59 1.92 -5.37
C MET A 47 1.88 2.59 -5.82
N VAL A 48 2.11 3.86 -5.47
CA VAL A 48 3.22 4.65 -6.02
C VAL A 48 4.45 4.70 -5.12
N THR A 49 4.29 4.45 -3.82
CA THR A 49 5.32 4.40 -2.76
C THR A 49 5.98 5.73 -2.40
N LEU A 50 6.00 6.71 -3.28
CA LEU A 50 6.52 8.05 -2.98
C LEU A 50 5.39 8.93 -2.43
N ARG A 51 5.63 9.53 -1.26
CA ARG A 51 4.62 10.34 -0.57
C ARG A 51 4.17 11.53 -1.40
N GLN A 52 5.12 12.27 -1.98
CA GLN A 52 4.81 13.44 -2.80
C GLN A 52 3.95 13.06 -4.00
N ASP A 53 4.35 12.01 -4.75
CA ASP A 53 3.55 11.50 -5.87
C ASP A 53 2.14 11.09 -5.42
N ALA A 54 2.02 10.50 -4.21
CA ALA A 54 0.73 10.09 -3.69
C ALA A 54 -0.16 11.27 -3.29
N GLU A 55 0.41 12.34 -2.73
CA GLU A 55 -0.29 13.57 -2.38
C GLU A 55 -0.79 14.29 -3.64
N ASP A 56 0.06 14.41 -4.67
CA ASP A 56 -0.28 15.02 -5.96
C ASP A 56 -1.38 14.21 -6.67
N LEU A 57 -1.22 12.88 -6.74
CA LEU A 57 -2.24 12.01 -7.34
C LEU A 57 -3.57 12.04 -6.59
N LEU A 58 -3.56 12.14 -5.26
CA LEU A 58 -4.79 12.29 -4.49
C LEU A 58 -5.54 13.56 -4.88
N GLN A 59 -4.83 14.68 -5.02
CA GLN A 59 -5.43 15.94 -5.46
C GLN A 59 -6.03 15.80 -6.86
N ASP A 60 -5.27 15.25 -7.81
CA ASP A 60 -5.74 15.00 -9.18
C ASP A 60 -6.98 14.09 -9.20
N VAL A 61 -6.98 13.04 -8.40
CA VAL A 61 -8.13 12.13 -8.26
C VAL A 61 -9.36 12.86 -7.76
N LEU A 62 -9.22 13.68 -6.71
CA LEU A 62 -10.36 14.44 -6.15
C LEU A 62 -10.91 15.47 -7.14
N VAL A 63 -10.05 16.10 -7.93
CA VAL A 63 -10.47 17.00 -9.03
C VAL A 63 -11.26 16.22 -10.08
N ARG A 64 -10.73 15.07 -10.55
CA ARG A 64 -11.42 14.19 -11.51
C ARG A 64 -12.76 13.68 -10.97
N VAL A 65 -12.84 13.36 -9.69
CA VAL A 65 -14.10 12.98 -9.04
C VAL A 65 -15.10 14.12 -9.08
N LEU A 66 -14.68 15.35 -8.77
CA LEU A 66 -15.55 16.54 -8.83
C LEU A 66 -16.05 16.80 -10.25
N GLU A 67 -15.18 16.70 -11.26
CA GLU A 67 -15.53 16.93 -12.65
C GLU A 67 -16.51 15.88 -13.19
N ASN A 68 -16.36 14.62 -12.76
CA ASN A 68 -17.12 13.49 -13.28
C ASN A 68 -18.29 13.05 -12.39
N ILE A 69 -18.53 13.69 -11.24
CA ILE A 69 -19.60 13.27 -10.31
C ILE A 69 -20.99 13.31 -10.98
N ARG A 70 -21.20 14.22 -11.92
CA ARG A 70 -22.44 14.32 -12.70
C ARG A 70 -22.71 13.13 -13.61
N GLU A 71 -21.65 12.41 -13.98
CA GLU A 71 -21.71 11.22 -14.84
C GLU A 71 -21.88 9.93 -14.04
N TYR A 72 -21.74 9.99 -12.71
CA TYR A 72 -21.92 8.83 -11.85
C TYR A 72 -23.40 8.42 -11.83
N ARG A 73 -23.69 7.22 -12.35
CA ARG A 73 -25.06 6.72 -12.55
C ARG A 73 -25.56 5.78 -11.46
N GLY A 74 -24.73 5.46 -10.45
CA GLY A 74 -25.09 4.52 -9.40
C GLY A 74 -25.10 3.05 -9.85
N GLU A 75 -24.60 2.73 -11.04
CA GLU A 75 -24.48 1.34 -11.56
C GLU A 75 -23.51 0.49 -10.73
N ALA A 76 -22.50 1.11 -10.14
CA ALA A 76 -21.60 0.55 -9.15
C ALA A 76 -21.68 1.34 -7.86
N ARG A 77 -21.22 0.77 -6.75
CA ARG A 77 -21.11 1.51 -5.48
C ARG A 77 -20.20 2.72 -5.65
N PHE A 78 -20.48 3.80 -4.94
CA PHE A 78 -19.63 5.00 -4.97
C PHE A 78 -18.18 4.68 -4.68
N LYS A 79 -17.91 3.82 -3.69
CA LYS A 79 -16.57 3.29 -3.40
C LYS A 79 -15.90 2.72 -4.67
N SER A 80 -16.57 1.83 -5.40
CA SER A 80 -15.99 1.16 -6.58
C SER A 80 -15.69 2.16 -7.69
N TRP A 81 -16.57 3.12 -7.92
CA TRP A 81 -16.37 4.18 -8.89
C TRP A 81 -15.21 5.10 -8.52
N LEU A 82 -15.14 5.53 -7.26
CA LEU A 82 -14.10 6.40 -6.71
C LEU A 82 -12.71 5.74 -6.81
N PHE A 83 -12.58 4.49 -6.34
CA PHE A 83 -11.33 3.74 -6.44
C PHE A 83 -10.99 3.35 -7.89
N GLY A 84 -11.97 3.28 -8.78
CA GLY A 84 -11.75 3.16 -10.22
C GLY A 84 -10.97 4.35 -10.77
N ILE A 85 -11.39 5.57 -10.46
CA ILE A 85 -10.66 6.79 -10.86
C ILE A 85 -9.25 6.80 -10.28
N ALA A 86 -9.10 6.48 -9.00
CA ALA A 86 -7.79 6.43 -8.34
C ALA A 86 -6.88 5.35 -8.95
N THR A 87 -7.42 4.16 -9.25
CA THR A 87 -6.67 3.08 -9.86
C THR A 87 -6.12 3.48 -11.22
N HIS A 88 -6.94 4.07 -12.08
CA HIS A 88 -6.49 4.51 -13.40
C HIS A 88 -5.42 5.61 -13.32
N ALA A 89 -5.57 6.57 -12.39
CA ALA A 89 -4.56 7.58 -12.15
C ALA A 89 -3.21 6.95 -11.72
N CYS A 90 -3.25 5.97 -10.80
CA CYS A 90 -2.05 5.24 -10.39
C CYS A 90 -1.44 4.43 -11.54
N LEU A 91 -2.26 3.73 -12.34
CA LEU A 91 -1.77 2.96 -13.48
C LEU A 91 -1.08 3.84 -14.52
N ASP A 92 -1.64 4.98 -14.84
CA ASP A 92 -1.05 5.94 -15.79
C ASP A 92 0.28 6.47 -15.26
N HIS A 93 0.35 6.84 -13.99
CA HIS A 93 1.60 7.26 -13.34
C HIS A 93 2.66 6.15 -13.38
N LEU A 94 2.28 4.92 -13.01
CA LEU A 94 3.22 3.79 -12.92
C LEU A 94 3.71 3.30 -14.28
N ARG A 95 2.94 3.46 -15.36
CA ARG A 95 3.36 3.09 -16.72
C ARG A 95 4.51 3.95 -17.22
N THR A 96 4.69 5.16 -16.70
CA THR A 96 5.82 6.03 -17.02
C THR A 96 7.07 5.76 -16.18
N ARG A 97 6.95 4.92 -15.14
CA ARG A 97 8.02 4.61 -14.18
C ARG A 97 8.59 3.21 -14.41
N LYS A 98 9.87 3.01 -14.06
CA LYS A 98 10.47 1.67 -14.06
C LYS A 98 9.89 0.81 -12.94
N ARG A 99 9.69 -0.48 -13.23
CA ARG A 99 9.39 -1.47 -12.19
C ARG A 99 10.62 -1.68 -11.31
N TRP A 100 10.40 -1.88 -10.02
CA TRP A 100 11.48 -2.18 -9.11
C TRP A 100 11.92 -3.64 -9.27
N ARG A 101 13.18 -3.92 -8.97
CA ARG A 101 13.66 -5.29 -8.87
C ARG A 101 13.07 -5.96 -7.64
N VAL A 102 12.91 -7.28 -7.66
CA VAL A 102 12.47 -8.05 -6.50
C VAL A 102 13.42 -7.83 -5.31
N GLU A 103 14.72 -7.68 -5.59
CA GLU A 103 15.77 -7.42 -4.61
C GLU A 103 15.95 -5.92 -4.27
N ALA A 104 15.02 -5.07 -4.68
CA ALA A 104 15.13 -3.62 -4.47
C ALA A 104 15.44 -3.25 -3.00
N GLN A 105 14.86 -3.97 -2.05
CA GLN A 105 15.11 -3.76 -0.62
C GLN A 105 16.57 -3.98 -0.25
N ARG A 106 17.21 -5.04 -0.77
CA ARG A 106 18.65 -5.31 -0.55
C ARG A 106 19.52 -4.23 -1.17
N ILE A 107 19.11 -3.74 -2.33
CA ILE A 107 19.81 -2.69 -3.03
C ILE A 107 19.69 -1.36 -2.27
N GLY A 108 18.55 -1.06 -1.72
CA GLY A 108 18.34 0.13 -0.89
C GLY A 108 19.19 0.13 0.39
N GLU A 109 19.42 -1.03 0.99
CA GLU A 109 20.36 -1.17 2.12
C GLU A 109 21.78 -0.86 1.69
N GLN A 110 22.23 -1.46 0.60
CA GLN A 110 23.57 -1.22 0.08
C GLN A 110 23.78 0.26 -0.24
N GLU A 111 22.77 0.92 -0.84
CA GLU A 111 22.79 2.35 -1.11
C GLU A 111 22.91 3.18 0.17
N THR A 112 22.11 2.85 1.19
CA THR A 112 22.16 3.55 2.48
C THR A 112 23.52 3.39 3.17
N THR A 113 24.17 2.25 2.99
CA THR A 113 25.51 1.99 3.51
C THR A 113 26.60 2.78 2.76
N GLU A 114 26.42 2.93 1.44
CA GLU A 114 27.34 3.68 0.58
C GLU A 114 27.20 5.22 0.75
N HIS A 115 26.09 5.68 1.37
CA HIS A 115 25.79 7.09 1.63
C HIS A 115 25.72 7.42 3.14
N PRO A 116 26.86 7.68 3.79
CA PRO A 116 26.94 7.88 5.25
C PRO A 116 26.00 9.00 5.78
N GLU A 117 25.72 10.02 4.97
CA GLU A 117 24.82 11.11 5.33
C GLU A 117 23.37 10.64 5.49
N GLN A 118 22.93 9.70 4.67
CA GLN A 118 21.59 9.12 4.77
C GLN A 118 21.47 8.22 6.00
N LEU A 119 22.52 7.45 6.28
CA LEU A 119 22.60 6.63 7.47
C LEU A 119 22.62 7.49 8.74
N ALA A 120 23.30 8.65 8.72
CA ALA A 120 23.30 9.59 9.82
C ALA A 120 21.89 10.13 10.11
N GLY A 121 21.16 10.57 9.07
CA GLY A 121 19.77 11.04 9.21
C GLY A 121 18.82 9.97 9.74
N LEU A 122 18.97 8.72 9.29
CA LEU A 122 18.20 7.60 9.82
C LEU A 122 18.51 7.32 11.31
N ARG A 123 19.79 7.35 11.69
CA ARG A 123 20.21 7.18 13.09
C ARG A 123 19.70 8.30 13.97
N GLU A 124 19.71 9.55 13.51
CA GLU A 124 19.17 10.69 14.22
C GLU A 124 17.67 10.49 14.48
N LEU A 125 16.88 10.21 13.42
CA LEU A 125 15.46 9.91 13.54
C LEU A 125 15.18 8.78 14.54
N MET A 126 15.94 7.69 14.46
CA MET A 126 15.75 6.52 15.34
C MET A 126 16.25 6.76 16.76
N SER A 127 17.11 7.74 16.99
CA SER A 127 17.60 8.12 18.32
C SER A 127 16.61 9.00 19.10
N GLU A 128 15.63 9.58 18.42
CA GLU A 128 14.60 10.38 19.07
C GLU A 128 13.86 9.57 20.14
N ALA A 129 13.58 10.21 21.28
CA ALA A 129 12.86 9.56 22.39
C ALA A 129 11.42 9.16 21.98
N SER A 130 10.85 9.86 21.01
CA SER A 130 9.53 9.61 20.42
C SER A 130 9.51 8.49 19.38
N PHE A 131 10.67 7.99 18.95
CA PHE A 131 10.72 6.94 17.93
C PHE A 131 10.18 5.62 18.48
N VAL A 132 9.15 5.12 17.83
CA VAL A 132 8.56 3.80 18.08
C VAL A 132 8.57 3.02 16.77
N TYR A 133 9.18 1.84 16.79
CA TYR A 133 9.18 0.96 15.64
C TYR A 133 7.92 0.09 15.58
N GLU A 134 7.13 0.30 14.55
CA GLU A 134 5.88 -0.41 14.30
C GLU A 134 6.05 -1.51 13.25
N ILE A 135 6.12 -2.77 13.71
CA ILE A 135 6.30 -3.94 12.84
C ILE A 135 5.19 -4.06 11.76
N ARG A 136 3.96 -3.70 12.11
CA ARG A 136 2.83 -3.76 11.15
C ARG A 136 3.01 -2.77 10.02
N GLU A 137 3.49 -1.57 10.30
CA GLU A 137 3.85 -0.57 9.28
C GLU A 137 4.99 -1.08 8.41
N HIS A 138 5.99 -1.73 9.01
CA HIS A 138 7.09 -2.34 8.25
C HIS A 138 6.61 -3.47 7.32
N ILE A 139 5.70 -4.32 7.77
CA ILE A 139 5.11 -5.37 6.93
C ILE A 139 4.34 -4.72 5.75
N ALA A 140 3.59 -3.65 6.00
CA ALA A 140 2.89 -2.93 4.95
C ALA A 140 3.85 -2.26 3.95
N PHE A 141 4.95 -1.71 4.44
CA PHE A 141 6.04 -1.19 3.61
C PHE A 141 6.64 -2.29 2.71
N CYS A 142 7.03 -3.43 3.29
CA CYS A 142 7.57 -4.55 2.54
C CYS A 142 6.60 -5.07 1.48
N PHE A 143 5.32 -5.17 1.83
CA PHE A 143 4.28 -5.60 0.90
C PHE A 143 4.19 -4.67 -0.31
N SER A 144 4.15 -3.37 -0.08
CA SER A 144 4.09 -2.36 -1.15
C SER A 144 5.39 -2.34 -1.98
N CYS A 145 6.56 -2.47 -1.34
CA CYS A 145 7.84 -2.52 -2.02
C CYS A 145 7.94 -3.72 -2.98
N ILE A 146 7.54 -4.91 -2.54
CA ILE A 146 7.54 -6.11 -3.38
C ILE A 146 6.50 -5.98 -4.49
N ALA A 147 5.31 -5.43 -4.19
CA ALA A 147 4.30 -5.19 -5.21
C ALA A 147 4.78 -4.26 -6.35
N ARG A 148 5.72 -3.34 -6.08
CA ARG A 148 6.36 -2.49 -7.11
C ARG A 148 7.23 -3.27 -8.11
N SER A 149 7.54 -4.53 -7.85
CA SER A 149 8.22 -5.41 -8.82
C SER A 149 7.26 -6.08 -9.82
N LEU A 150 5.97 -6.03 -9.56
CA LEU A 150 4.92 -6.51 -10.44
C LEU A 150 4.67 -5.54 -11.61
N SER A 151 3.93 -5.98 -12.64
CA SER A 151 3.33 -5.03 -13.58
C SER A 151 2.33 -4.13 -12.84
N PRO A 152 2.10 -2.88 -13.30
CA PRO A 152 1.12 -2.00 -12.66
C PRO A 152 -0.26 -2.63 -12.52
N GLU A 153 -0.70 -3.40 -13.50
CA GLU A 153 -1.98 -4.09 -13.51
C GLU A 153 -2.03 -5.28 -12.54
N GLU A 154 -0.94 -6.02 -12.37
CA GLU A 154 -0.83 -7.07 -11.34
C GLU A 154 -0.82 -6.47 -9.94
N GLN A 155 -0.07 -5.39 -9.75
CA GLN A 155 -0.04 -4.66 -8.50
C GLN A 155 -1.43 -4.15 -8.12
N ALA A 156 -2.15 -3.53 -9.07
CA ALA A 156 -3.52 -3.06 -8.84
C ALA A 156 -4.47 -4.22 -8.50
N ALA A 157 -4.35 -5.37 -9.17
CA ALA A 157 -5.19 -6.53 -8.88
C ALA A 157 -5.02 -7.02 -7.43
N VAL A 158 -3.77 -7.10 -6.95
CA VAL A 158 -3.47 -7.45 -5.54
C VAL A 158 -4.03 -6.40 -4.59
N MET A 159 -3.79 -5.12 -4.85
CA MET A 159 -4.26 -4.05 -3.95
C MET A 159 -5.79 -3.98 -3.89
N LEU A 160 -6.48 -4.10 -5.02
CA LEU A 160 -7.95 -4.09 -5.07
C LEU A 160 -8.55 -5.28 -4.32
N LYS A 161 -8.01 -6.48 -4.53
CA LYS A 161 -8.56 -7.71 -3.93
C LYS A 161 -8.13 -7.90 -2.49
N GLU A 162 -6.82 -7.85 -2.24
CA GLU A 162 -6.26 -8.28 -0.97
C GLU A 162 -6.23 -7.18 0.09
N VAL A 163 -6.16 -5.92 -0.33
CA VAL A 163 -6.09 -4.77 0.59
C VAL A 163 -7.44 -4.06 0.71
N LEU A 164 -8.07 -3.75 -0.41
CA LEU A 164 -9.35 -3.03 -0.44
C LEU A 164 -10.58 -3.93 -0.34
N GLU A 165 -10.39 -5.25 -0.46
CA GLU A 165 -11.42 -6.28 -0.33
C GLU A 165 -12.58 -6.16 -1.33
N PHE A 166 -12.30 -5.65 -2.53
CA PHE A 166 -13.27 -5.68 -3.62
C PHE A 166 -13.58 -7.13 -4.04
N THR A 167 -14.80 -7.39 -4.49
CA THR A 167 -15.10 -8.66 -5.15
C THR A 167 -14.29 -8.80 -6.45
N SER A 168 -14.14 -10.01 -6.97
CA SER A 168 -13.43 -10.21 -8.23
C SER A 168 -14.14 -9.51 -9.39
N GLU A 169 -15.46 -9.46 -9.34
CA GLU A 169 -16.29 -8.75 -10.31
C GLU A 169 -16.06 -7.23 -10.27
N GLU A 170 -16.12 -6.63 -9.08
CA GLU A 170 -15.86 -5.19 -8.89
C GLU A 170 -14.44 -4.80 -9.34
N ALA A 171 -13.44 -5.59 -8.92
CA ALA A 171 -12.04 -5.34 -9.27
C ALA A 171 -11.78 -5.51 -10.77
N ALA A 172 -12.41 -6.49 -11.42
CA ALA A 172 -12.36 -6.68 -12.86
C ALA A 172 -12.99 -5.49 -13.60
N ALA A 173 -14.14 -5.01 -13.14
CA ALA A 173 -14.78 -3.81 -13.69
C ALA A 173 -13.90 -2.56 -13.55
N ILE A 174 -13.29 -2.36 -12.37
CA ILE A 174 -12.33 -1.27 -12.13
C ILE A 174 -11.16 -1.34 -13.11
N LEU A 175 -10.60 -2.52 -13.34
CA LEU A 175 -9.47 -2.72 -14.26
C LEU A 175 -9.89 -2.82 -15.74
N ARG A 176 -11.19 -2.76 -16.06
CA ARG A 176 -11.77 -2.88 -17.41
C ARG A 176 -11.33 -4.15 -18.12
N VAL A 177 -11.38 -5.27 -17.40
CA VAL A 177 -11.08 -6.61 -17.90
C VAL A 177 -12.22 -7.59 -17.56
N SER A 178 -12.25 -8.76 -18.20
CA SER A 178 -13.16 -9.81 -17.77
C SER A 178 -12.71 -10.43 -16.43
N GLU A 179 -13.68 -10.95 -15.65
CA GLU A 179 -13.39 -11.57 -14.36
C GLU A 179 -12.40 -12.76 -14.46
N PRO A 180 -12.46 -13.65 -15.47
CA PRO A 180 -11.43 -14.67 -15.64
C PRO A 180 -10.01 -14.11 -15.84
N VAL A 181 -9.87 -13.04 -16.63
CA VAL A 181 -8.59 -12.35 -16.84
C VAL A 181 -8.09 -11.73 -15.54
N PHE A 182 -8.98 -11.12 -14.76
CA PHE A 182 -8.64 -10.58 -13.43
C PHE A 182 -8.15 -11.68 -12.49
N ARG A 183 -8.87 -12.80 -12.39
CA ARG A 183 -8.51 -13.93 -11.52
C ARG A 183 -7.15 -14.52 -11.88
N HIS A 184 -6.87 -14.68 -13.18
CA HIS A 184 -5.57 -15.15 -13.65
C HIS A 184 -4.45 -14.18 -13.23
N ARG A 185 -4.64 -12.89 -13.51
CA ARG A 185 -3.68 -11.84 -13.15
C ARG A 185 -3.42 -11.78 -11.65
N LEU A 186 -4.46 -11.89 -10.83
CA LEU A 186 -4.33 -11.93 -9.37
C LEU A 186 -3.55 -13.16 -8.91
N SER A 187 -3.84 -14.35 -9.47
CA SER A 187 -3.13 -15.60 -9.15
C SER A 187 -1.65 -15.50 -9.46
N ASP A 188 -1.29 -14.96 -10.63
CA ASP A 188 0.11 -14.75 -11.03
C ASP A 188 0.81 -13.76 -10.09
N ALA A 189 0.15 -12.66 -9.76
CA ALA A 189 0.68 -11.65 -8.85
C ALA A 189 0.91 -12.20 -7.44
N ARG A 190 -0.05 -12.96 -6.88
CA ARG A 190 0.09 -13.63 -5.59
C ARG A 190 1.26 -14.61 -5.59
N SER A 191 1.38 -15.44 -6.63
CA SER A 191 2.47 -16.40 -6.76
C SER A 191 3.83 -15.69 -6.77
N LYS A 192 4.01 -14.64 -7.59
CA LYS A 192 5.25 -13.85 -7.64
C LYS A 192 5.60 -13.24 -6.29
N MET A 193 4.62 -12.64 -5.61
CA MET A 193 4.85 -12.02 -4.30
C MET A 193 5.16 -13.07 -3.23
N THR A 194 4.49 -14.22 -3.24
CA THR A 194 4.73 -15.32 -2.29
C THR A 194 6.17 -15.81 -2.42
N VAL A 195 6.64 -16.08 -3.63
CA VAL A 195 8.04 -16.47 -3.89
C VAL A 195 9.03 -15.41 -3.39
N ALA A 196 8.73 -14.12 -3.65
CA ALA A 196 9.57 -13.04 -3.19
C ALA A 196 9.63 -12.96 -1.64
N PHE A 197 8.49 -13.12 -0.97
CA PHE A 197 8.43 -13.13 0.49
C PHE A 197 9.17 -14.32 1.09
N ASP A 198 9.03 -15.52 0.53
CA ASP A 198 9.69 -16.72 1.03
C ASP A 198 11.22 -16.61 0.94
N GLY A 199 11.73 -15.97 -0.13
CA GLY A 199 13.16 -15.75 -0.31
C GLY A 199 13.74 -14.63 0.54
N LEU A 200 12.94 -13.61 0.89
CA LEU A 200 13.44 -12.36 1.46
C LEU A 200 13.07 -12.15 2.93
N CYS A 201 11.92 -12.63 3.40
CA CYS A 201 11.35 -12.19 4.67
C CYS A 201 11.91 -12.95 5.88
N ALA A 202 12.87 -12.36 6.59
CA ALA A 202 13.45 -12.91 7.82
C ALA A 202 12.48 -12.94 9.02
N LEU A 203 11.39 -12.18 9.00
CA LEU A 203 10.37 -12.20 10.05
C LEU A 203 9.58 -13.51 10.05
N ILE A 204 9.47 -14.17 8.92
CA ILE A 204 8.69 -15.38 8.72
C ILE A 204 9.60 -16.56 8.49
N ASN A 205 10.54 -16.42 7.57
CA ASN A 205 11.57 -17.40 7.33
C ASN A 205 12.80 -17.02 8.17
N LYS A 206 13.06 -17.75 9.25
CA LYS A 206 14.19 -17.49 10.16
C LYS A 206 15.56 -17.48 9.44
N THR A 207 15.61 -18.00 8.23
CA THR A 207 16.77 -18.06 7.35
C THR A 207 16.73 -17.00 6.23
N GLY A 208 15.66 -16.20 6.14
CA GLY A 208 15.51 -15.17 5.11
C GLY A 208 16.52 -14.04 5.27
N VAL A 209 16.91 -13.47 4.14
CA VAL A 209 17.98 -12.46 4.01
C VAL A 209 17.40 -11.04 4.01
N CYS A 210 16.34 -10.75 4.73
CA CYS A 210 15.85 -9.38 4.81
C CYS A 210 16.75 -8.54 5.71
N TYR A 211 17.75 -7.93 5.08
CA TYR A 211 18.71 -7.06 5.73
C TYR A 211 18.07 -5.87 6.44
N GLN A 212 16.95 -5.35 5.92
CA GLN A 212 16.21 -4.29 6.62
C GLN A 212 15.73 -4.73 8.00
N CYS A 213 15.18 -5.93 8.11
CA CYS A 213 14.81 -6.50 9.40
C CYS A 213 16.03 -6.82 10.27
N ALA A 214 17.14 -7.20 9.69
CA ALA A 214 18.41 -7.44 10.41
C ALA A 214 19.05 -6.12 10.86
N GLY A 215 19.18 -5.16 9.94
CA GLY A 215 19.73 -3.83 10.26
C GLY A 215 18.86 -3.05 11.23
N LEU A 216 17.55 -3.15 11.13
CA LEU A 216 16.62 -2.54 12.10
C LEU A 216 16.73 -3.17 13.48
N ARG A 217 17.06 -4.47 13.59
CA ARG A 217 17.36 -5.09 14.90
C ARG A 217 18.62 -4.51 15.54
N GLU A 218 19.64 -4.22 14.75
CA GLU A 218 20.87 -3.63 15.25
C GLU A 218 20.69 -2.16 15.64
N ILE A 219 19.95 -1.38 14.84
CA ILE A 219 19.75 0.06 15.03
C ILE A 219 18.66 0.33 16.07
N ALA A 220 17.57 -0.42 16.09
CA ALA A 220 16.50 -0.27 17.07
C ALA A 220 16.92 -0.61 18.51
N GLY A 221 18.09 -1.25 18.67
CA GLY A 221 18.75 -1.49 19.93
C GLY A 221 17.87 -2.15 20.99
N GLU A 222 18.23 -1.92 22.27
CA GLU A 222 17.53 -2.49 23.41
C GLU A 222 16.08 -2.01 23.59
N LYS A 223 15.71 -0.88 23.00
CA LYS A 223 14.36 -0.28 23.12
C LYS A 223 13.25 -1.16 22.53
N ASN A 224 13.58 -2.07 21.62
CA ASN A 224 12.63 -2.97 20.96
C ASN A 224 12.99 -4.46 21.15
N ARG A 225 13.73 -4.79 22.19
CA ARG A 225 14.00 -6.18 22.51
C ARG A 225 12.72 -6.87 23.00
N GLY A 226 12.14 -7.60 22.11
CA GLY A 226 11.66 -8.91 22.45
C GLY A 226 10.19 -9.15 22.63
N GLU A 227 9.35 -8.25 22.99
CA GLU A 227 7.96 -8.64 23.30
C GLU A 227 6.98 -8.46 22.14
N ASN A 228 7.40 -7.81 21.07
CA ASN A 228 6.55 -7.51 19.90
C ASN A 228 7.12 -7.98 18.57
N LEU A 229 7.84 -9.07 18.52
CA LEU A 229 7.91 -9.85 17.28
C LEU A 229 6.48 -10.32 17.05
N VAL A 230 5.74 -9.56 16.22
CA VAL A 230 4.47 -10.04 15.71
C VAL A 230 4.80 -11.35 15.01
N GLN A 231 4.57 -12.46 15.72
CA GLN A 231 4.40 -13.72 15.04
C GLN A 231 3.25 -13.44 14.09
N ILE A 232 3.50 -13.58 12.81
CA ILE A 232 2.40 -13.55 11.85
C ILE A 232 1.59 -14.78 12.21
N GLU A 233 0.56 -14.56 13.03
CA GLU A 233 -0.33 -15.60 13.46
C GLU A 233 -1.22 -15.95 12.28
N VAL A 234 -0.99 -17.10 11.74
CA VAL A 234 -1.97 -17.78 10.90
C VAL A 234 -3.10 -18.22 11.82
N ALA A 235 -4.35 -17.99 11.41
CA ALA A 235 -5.51 -18.32 12.21
C ALA A 235 -5.45 -19.78 12.73
N PRO A 236 -5.90 -20.05 13.97
CA PRO A 236 -5.85 -21.39 14.54
C PRO A 236 -6.48 -22.43 13.62
N GLY A 237 -5.80 -23.55 13.39
CA GLY A 237 -6.25 -24.63 12.53
C GLY A 237 -5.92 -24.50 11.04
N ILE A 238 -5.30 -23.41 10.62
CA ILE A 238 -4.79 -23.25 9.24
C ILE A 238 -3.33 -23.71 9.20
N ALA A 239 -3.00 -24.55 8.22
CA ALA A 239 -1.63 -24.98 8.00
C ALA A 239 -0.75 -23.78 7.63
N ILE A 240 0.40 -23.66 8.28
CA ILE A 240 1.41 -22.63 7.92
C ILE A 240 2.06 -23.05 6.60
N ASN A 241 1.73 -22.33 5.56
CA ASN A 241 2.29 -22.48 4.22
C ASN A 241 2.46 -21.09 3.58
N PRO A 242 3.15 -20.95 2.44
CA PRO A 242 3.39 -19.66 1.80
C PRO A 242 2.13 -18.86 1.50
N GLU A 243 1.03 -19.52 1.15
CA GLU A 243 -0.24 -18.88 0.82
C GLU A 243 -0.94 -18.32 2.07
N SER A 244 -1.02 -19.10 3.15
CA SER A 244 -1.59 -18.65 4.43
C SER A 244 -0.78 -17.48 5.03
N LEU A 245 0.54 -17.48 4.82
CA LEU A 245 1.41 -16.40 5.24
C LEU A 245 1.20 -15.13 4.37
N PHE A 246 0.92 -15.29 3.09
CA PHE A 246 0.53 -14.17 2.23
C PHE A 246 -0.77 -13.53 2.72
N ASP A 247 -1.80 -14.33 3.00
CA ASP A 247 -3.09 -13.85 3.50
C ASP A 247 -2.96 -13.12 4.86
N ALA A 248 -2.13 -13.65 5.75
CA ALA A 248 -1.84 -13.01 7.03
C ALA A 248 -1.14 -11.64 6.85
N ARG A 249 -0.22 -11.52 5.89
CA ARG A 249 0.39 -10.22 5.54
C ARG A 249 -0.63 -9.25 4.97
N ALA A 250 -1.47 -9.70 4.05
CA ALA A 250 -2.53 -8.88 3.47
C ALA A 250 -3.47 -8.35 4.56
N ALA A 251 -3.84 -9.16 5.52
CA ALA A 251 -4.65 -8.76 6.67
C ALA A 251 -3.98 -7.68 7.53
N ILE A 252 -2.67 -7.76 7.74
CA ILE A 252 -1.89 -6.73 8.43
C ILE A 252 -1.91 -5.43 7.63
N VAL A 253 -1.68 -5.51 6.31
CA VAL A 253 -1.65 -4.35 5.41
C VAL A 253 -2.99 -3.60 5.39
N ARG A 254 -4.12 -4.31 5.44
CA ARG A 254 -5.47 -3.71 5.51
C ARG A 254 -5.65 -2.80 6.72
N ASN A 255 -5.01 -3.15 7.83
CA ASN A 255 -5.20 -2.49 9.11
C ASN A 255 -4.04 -1.57 9.51
N ALA A 256 -2.97 -1.51 8.70
CA ALA A 256 -1.84 -0.64 8.98
C ALA A 256 -2.19 0.83 8.69
N ASN A 257 -1.99 1.69 9.67
CA ASN A 257 -2.15 3.13 9.51
C ASN A 257 -0.91 3.71 8.84
N LEU A 258 -1.10 4.42 7.73
CA LEU A 258 -0.01 5.06 6.96
C LEU A 258 0.16 6.55 7.26
N GLU A 259 -0.66 7.13 8.11
CA GLU A 259 -0.68 8.58 8.29
C GLU A 259 0.24 9.09 9.39
N SER A 260 0.58 8.24 10.35
CA SER A 260 1.35 8.65 11.52
C SER A 260 2.33 7.56 11.96
N GLY A 261 3.49 7.98 12.42
CA GLY A 261 4.45 7.11 13.06
C GLY A 261 5.88 7.35 12.60
N SER A 262 6.81 7.11 13.51
CA SER A 262 8.25 7.27 13.28
C SER A 262 8.77 6.25 12.25
N THR A 263 8.21 5.04 12.26
CA THR A 263 8.53 3.97 11.30
C THR A 263 8.21 4.39 9.87
N ARG A 264 7.12 5.13 9.66
CA ARG A 264 6.76 5.63 8.34
C ARG A 264 7.77 6.66 7.82
N ALA A 265 8.19 7.62 8.64
CA ALA A 265 9.19 8.61 8.22
C ALA A 265 10.48 7.91 7.75
N MET A 266 10.89 6.86 8.46
CA MET A 266 12.00 6.00 8.04
C MET A 266 11.73 5.33 6.68
N HIS A 267 10.53 4.78 6.47
CA HIS A 267 10.18 4.12 5.22
C HIS A 267 10.09 5.10 4.04
N ASP A 268 9.64 6.34 4.28
CA ASP A 268 9.62 7.37 3.24
C ASP A 268 11.05 7.65 2.72
N ILE A 269 12.05 7.68 3.61
CA ILE A 269 13.47 7.81 3.23
C ILE A 269 13.91 6.60 2.37
N PHE A 270 13.59 5.38 2.80
CA PHE A 270 13.91 4.18 2.03
C PHE A 270 13.25 4.17 0.65
N TYR A 271 11.99 4.53 0.55
CA TYR A 271 11.31 4.61 -0.75
C TYR A 271 11.95 5.63 -1.69
N GLN A 272 12.34 6.80 -1.18
CA GLN A 272 13.02 7.80 -1.98
C GLN A 272 14.36 7.30 -2.52
N ASN A 273 15.14 6.61 -1.69
CA ASN A 273 16.41 6.03 -2.09
C ASN A 273 16.23 4.93 -3.15
N LEU A 274 15.27 4.01 -2.91
CA LEU A 274 14.93 2.95 -3.85
C LEU A 274 14.47 3.51 -5.20
N ALA A 275 13.60 4.53 -5.18
CA ALA A 275 13.09 5.14 -6.40
C ALA A 275 14.22 5.78 -7.23
N ARG A 276 15.12 6.55 -6.60
CA ARG A 276 16.27 7.16 -7.28
C ARG A 276 17.15 6.09 -7.95
N ARG A 277 17.43 5.01 -7.24
CA ARG A 277 18.28 3.92 -7.74
C ARG A 277 17.63 3.14 -8.87
N GLU A 278 16.35 2.81 -8.74
CA GLU A 278 15.66 2.04 -9.76
C GLU A 278 15.36 2.88 -11.00
N GLU A 279 15.13 4.18 -10.88
CA GLU A 279 14.91 5.09 -12.00
C GLU A 279 16.19 5.51 -12.72
N SER A 280 17.33 5.60 -12.01
CA SER A 280 18.63 5.93 -12.60
C SER A 280 19.30 4.78 -13.37
N ARG A 281 18.70 3.59 -13.38
CA ARG A 281 19.24 2.45 -14.15
C ARG A 281 19.18 2.69 -15.65
N SER A 282 20.32 2.63 -16.29
CA SER A 282 20.49 2.67 -17.75
C SER A 282 19.91 1.39 -18.39
#